data_838be3387b22f45800983fa462da9bbe
#
_entry.id   838be3387b22f45800983fa462da9bbe
#
_cell.length_a   1.000
_cell.length_b   1.000
_cell.length_c   1.000
_cell.angle_alpha   90.00
_cell.angle_beta   90.00
_cell.angle_gamma   90.00
#
_symmetry.space_group_name_H-M   'P 1'
#
loop_
_entity.id
_entity.type
_entity.pdbx_description
1 polymer ?
#
loop_
_entity_poly.entity_id
_entity_poly.type
_entity_poly.pdbx_seq_one_letter_code
_entity_poly.pdbx_strand_id
1 'polypeptide(L)'
;MAALLGLLIVIALIIWAVVALRGGSTEPEEEQPSNAAATSAMETTKAAETETSATSSSSEAPTSETTTAKETSSEEPTPSSSTAAEAKDSCELKDLIISASTNQPTFAGGAQPELFMTVHNPTAADCEIDLEKDVLRFEIYNLATNARIWSDVDCNPAVEDGTSVFPAGEDRYFQATWSRTNSAPGQCDNRAPVKAGAYFLHTVIGGNPSPAVTFNLT
;
A
#
# COMPACT_ATOMS: atom_id res chain seq x y z
N MET A 1 -18.91 -13.96 -50.98
CA MET A 1 -17.72 -14.81 -50.87
C MET A 1 -16.41 -14.06 -51.17
N ALA A 2 -16.35 -13.23 -52.23
CA ALA A 2 -15.12 -12.47 -52.55
C ALA A 2 -14.68 -11.44 -51.50
N ALA A 3 -15.62 -10.76 -50.81
CA ALA A 3 -15.30 -9.75 -49.78
C ALA A 3 -14.66 -10.35 -48.48
N LEU A 4 -15.05 -11.58 -48.13
CA LEU A 4 -14.49 -12.30 -46.99
C LEU A 4 -13.04 -12.74 -47.25
N LEU A 5 -12.75 -13.14 -48.48
CA LEU A 5 -11.38 -13.58 -48.88
C LEU A 5 -10.42 -12.34 -48.87
N GLY A 6 -10.87 -11.18 -49.31
CA GLY A 6 -10.08 -9.98 -49.29
C GLY A 6 -9.74 -9.50 -47.87
N LEU A 7 -10.69 -9.62 -46.93
CA LEU A 7 -10.44 -9.27 -45.52
C LEU A 7 -9.41 -10.18 -44.85
N LEU A 8 -9.47 -11.51 -45.14
CA LEU A 8 -8.49 -12.45 -44.57
C LEU A 8 -7.09 -12.22 -45.10
N ILE A 9 -6.92 -11.85 -46.38
CA ILE A 9 -5.62 -11.52 -46.96
C ILE A 9 -5.02 -10.26 -46.31
N VAL A 10 -5.83 -9.23 -46.07
CA VAL A 10 -5.35 -7.99 -45.42
C VAL A 10 -4.93 -8.28 -43.97
N ILE A 11 -5.70 -9.09 -43.22
CA ILE A 11 -5.33 -9.48 -41.86
C ILE A 11 -4.02 -10.29 -41.84
N ALA A 12 -3.84 -11.23 -42.76
CA ALA A 12 -2.61 -12.01 -42.87
C ALA A 12 -1.38 -11.15 -43.18
N LEU A 13 -1.52 -10.14 -44.04
CA LEU A 13 -0.44 -9.20 -44.36
C LEU A 13 -0.08 -8.31 -43.17
N ILE A 14 -1.06 -7.86 -42.40
CA ILE A 14 -0.82 -7.06 -41.17
C ILE A 14 -0.06 -7.92 -40.13
N ILE A 15 -0.49 -9.16 -39.92
CA ILE A 15 0.18 -10.06 -38.97
C ILE A 15 1.61 -10.33 -39.40
N TRP A 16 1.83 -10.55 -40.71
CA TRP A 16 3.17 -10.79 -41.26
C TRP A 16 4.09 -9.58 -41.11
N ALA A 17 3.58 -8.37 -41.36
CA ALA A 17 4.32 -7.12 -41.15
C ALA A 17 4.70 -6.87 -39.68
N VAL A 18 3.83 -7.22 -38.72
CA VAL A 18 4.09 -7.07 -37.29
C VAL A 18 5.15 -8.10 -36.83
N VAL A 19 5.13 -9.32 -37.34
CA VAL A 19 6.12 -10.36 -37.04
C VAL A 19 7.47 -10.00 -37.66
N ALA A 20 7.51 -9.47 -38.89
CA ALA A 20 8.75 -9.06 -39.55
C ALA A 20 9.44 -7.85 -38.88
N LEU A 21 8.67 -6.96 -38.26
CA LEU A 21 9.19 -5.82 -37.49
C LEU A 21 9.67 -6.19 -36.07
N ARG A 22 9.29 -7.36 -35.56
CA ARG A 22 9.74 -7.90 -34.27
C ARG A 22 10.89 -8.91 -34.34
N GLY A 23 11.28 -9.33 -35.53
CA GLY A 23 12.32 -10.34 -35.74
C GLY A 23 13.57 -9.75 -36.38
N GLY A 24 14.46 -9.18 -35.59
CA GLY A 24 15.73 -8.70 -36.05
C GLY A 24 16.71 -8.47 -34.92
N SER A 25 17.24 -9.56 -34.34
CA SER A 25 18.59 -9.61 -33.78
C SER A 25 18.95 -11.06 -33.52
N THR A 26 19.59 -11.66 -34.51
CA THR A 26 20.31 -12.94 -34.38
C THR A 26 21.72 -12.58 -33.89
N GLU A 27 22.13 -13.18 -32.78
CA GLU A 27 23.50 -13.27 -32.31
C GLU A 27 24.39 -14.01 -33.30
N PRO A 28 25.72 -13.81 -33.18
CA PRO A 28 26.56 -14.99 -33.06
C PRO A 28 27.40 -14.98 -31.78
N GLU A 29 27.46 -16.18 -31.18
CA GLU A 29 28.46 -16.66 -30.23
C GLU A 29 29.89 -16.39 -30.74
N GLU A 30 30.80 -16.03 -29.83
CA GLU A 30 32.13 -16.62 -29.76
C GLU A 30 32.80 -16.32 -28.39
N GLU A 31 33.07 -17.43 -27.74
CA GLU A 31 34.27 -17.88 -26.99
C GLU A 31 34.89 -17.02 -25.88
N GLN A 32 34.86 -17.67 -24.75
CA GLN A 32 35.75 -17.51 -23.59
C GLN A 32 37.20 -17.89 -23.92
N PRO A 33 38.22 -17.27 -23.29
CA PRO A 33 38.97 -18.07 -22.35
C PRO A 33 39.35 -17.38 -21.05
N SER A 34 39.14 -18.15 -20.02
CA SER A 34 39.95 -18.46 -18.84
C SER A 34 41.29 -17.75 -18.61
N ASN A 35 41.43 -17.36 -17.35
CA ASN A 35 42.64 -17.42 -16.50
C ASN A 35 43.13 -16.08 -15.98
N ALA A 36 43.26 -15.85 -14.71
CA ALA A 36 44.24 -16.34 -13.79
C ALA A 36 44.07 -15.65 -12.41
N ALA A 37 44.30 -16.43 -11.39
CA ALA A 37 44.43 -16.09 -10.01
C ALA A 37 45.51 -15.02 -9.72
N ALA A 38 45.26 -14.20 -8.73
CA ALA A 38 46.31 -13.67 -7.87
C ALA A 38 45.80 -13.48 -6.44
N THR A 39 46.31 -14.28 -5.61
CA THR A 39 46.39 -14.36 -4.15
C THR A 39 47.19 -13.16 -3.61
N SER A 40 46.85 -12.77 -2.41
CA SER A 40 47.65 -12.12 -1.32
C SER A 40 46.98 -10.87 -0.80
N ALA A 41 46.95 -10.60 0.46
CA ALA A 41 47.43 -11.21 1.68
C ALA A 41 46.71 -10.54 2.86
N MET A 42 46.62 -11.27 3.92
CA MET A 42 46.28 -10.81 5.27
C MET A 42 47.11 -9.59 5.69
N GLU A 43 46.48 -8.68 6.41
CA GLU A 43 47.22 -8.06 7.54
C GLU A 43 46.26 -7.78 8.71
N THR A 44 46.55 -8.45 9.78
CA THR A 44 46.01 -8.40 11.11
C THR A 44 46.74 -7.36 11.94
N THR A 45 46.04 -6.43 12.55
CA THR A 45 46.57 -5.73 13.75
C THR A 45 45.34 -5.33 14.58
N LYS A 46 45.03 -6.04 15.58
CA LYS A 46 45.33 -6.15 17.01
C LYS A 46 45.10 -4.83 17.80
N ALA A 47 44.04 -4.89 18.59
CA ALA A 47 43.76 -4.42 19.95
C ALA A 47 44.38 -3.13 20.48
N ALA A 48 43.52 -2.31 21.08
CA ALA A 48 43.77 -1.75 22.40
C ALA A 48 42.44 -1.44 23.08
N GLU A 49 42.22 -2.16 24.19
CA GLU A 49 41.25 -1.83 25.24
C GLU A 49 41.71 -0.56 25.96
N THR A 50 40.72 0.23 26.39
CA THR A 50 40.88 0.99 27.64
C THR A 50 39.53 1.16 28.26
N GLU A 51 39.31 0.44 29.34
CA GLU A 51 38.30 0.68 30.35
C GLU A 51 38.61 2.01 31.09
N THR A 52 37.60 2.66 31.60
CA THR A 52 37.55 3.21 32.98
C THR A 52 36.26 4.03 33.12
N SER A 53 35.38 3.52 33.85
CA SER A 53 35.00 3.72 35.26
C SER A 53 33.89 4.75 35.48
N ALA A 54 32.90 4.19 36.08
CA ALA A 54 31.81 4.69 36.90
C ALA A 54 32.09 5.96 37.73
N THR A 55 31.04 6.76 37.94
CA THR A 55 30.74 7.30 39.26
C THR A 55 29.26 7.66 39.40
N SER A 56 28.66 7.06 40.41
CA SER A 56 27.38 7.33 41.02
C SER A 56 27.35 8.69 41.74
N SER A 57 26.16 9.28 41.84
CA SER A 57 25.62 9.99 43.03
C SER A 57 24.23 10.50 42.64
N SER A 58 23.18 9.99 43.20
CA SER A 58 22.60 10.08 44.54
C SER A 58 21.92 11.43 44.83
N SER A 59 20.61 11.29 45.10
CA SER A 59 19.82 12.01 46.11
C SER A 59 19.46 13.45 45.82
N GLU A 60 18.19 13.83 45.76
CA GLU A 60 17.34 14.15 46.93
C GLU A 60 15.95 14.58 46.44
N ALA A 61 14.95 14.05 47.08
CA ALA A 61 13.62 14.67 47.10
C ALA A 61 13.61 15.73 48.24
N PRO A 62 12.81 16.75 48.14
CA PRO A 62 11.91 17.03 49.25
C PRO A 62 10.45 17.36 48.82
N THR A 63 9.56 16.68 49.50
CA THR A 63 8.54 17.18 50.43
C THR A 63 7.43 18.08 49.88
N SER A 64 6.26 17.48 49.99
CA SER A 64 4.88 17.97 50.12
C SER A 64 4.71 19.47 50.50
N GLU A 65 3.80 20.13 49.77
CA GLU A 65 2.88 21.06 50.41
C GLU A 65 1.45 20.82 49.88
N THR A 66 0.60 20.51 50.82
CA THR A 66 -0.86 20.41 50.77
C THR A 66 -1.45 21.82 50.60
N THR A 67 -2.26 22.03 49.59
CA THR A 67 -3.21 23.13 49.61
C THR A 67 -4.59 22.64 49.17
N THR A 68 -5.45 22.83 50.07
CA THR A 68 -6.85 22.59 50.27
C THR A 68 -7.75 22.85 49.05
N ALA A 69 -8.71 21.95 48.92
CA ALA A 69 -9.93 21.90 48.13
C ALA A 69 -10.57 23.23 47.73
N LYS A 70 -11.00 23.25 46.46
CA LYS A 70 -12.23 23.92 46.06
C LYS A 70 -13.02 22.96 45.16
N GLU A 71 -14.10 22.43 45.73
CA GLU A 71 -15.14 21.73 44.99
C GLU A 71 -15.68 22.66 43.91
N THR A 72 -15.49 22.28 42.67
CA THR A 72 -16.27 22.80 41.57
C THR A 72 -17.01 21.61 40.99
N SER A 73 -18.31 21.66 41.16
CA SER A 73 -19.34 20.79 40.63
C SER A 73 -18.97 20.33 39.21
N SER A 74 -18.66 19.03 39.08
CA SER A 74 -18.53 18.35 37.79
C SER A 74 -19.95 18.13 37.28
N GLU A 75 -20.38 18.95 36.34
CA GLU A 75 -21.49 18.57 35.47
C GLU A 75 -21.00 17.37 34.65
N GLU A 76 -21.56 16.22 35.00
CA GLU A 76 -21.51 14.98 34.21
C GLU A 76 -22.05 15.31 32.82
N PRO A 77 -21.26 15.09 31.73
CA PRO A 77 -21.80 15.22 30.39
C PRO A 77 -22.81 14.08 30.22
N THR A 78 -24.07 14.42 30.22
CA THR A 78 -25.17 13.57 29.77
C THR A 78 -24.76 12.95 28.46
N PRO A 79 -24.77 11.61 28.30
CA PRO A 79 -24.53 10.99 27.00
C PRO A 79 -25.62 11.51 26.08
N SER A 80 -25.23 12.32 25.10
CA SER A 80 -26.07 12.66 23.95
C SER A 80 -26.49 11.32 23.35
N SER A 81 -27.73 10.95 23.56
CA SER A 81 -28.39 9.89 22.79
C SER A 81 -28.34 10.34 21.34
N SER A 82 -27.30 9.91 20.64
CA SER A 82 -27.31 9.83 19.18
C SER A 82 -28.52 8.97 18.85
N THR A 83 -29.59 9.59 18.38
CA THR A 83 -30.67 8.87 17.69
C THR A 83 -29.97 8.10 16.58
N ALA A 84 -29.82 6.79 16.76
CA ALA A 84 -29.37 5.90 15.69
C ALA A 84 -30.35 6.13 14.55
N ALA A 85 -29.86 6.72 13.47
CA ALA A 85 -30.61 6.76 12.22
C ALA A 85 -30.97 5.31 11.88
N GLU A 86 -32.25 5.04 11.61
CA GLU A 86 -32.68 3.69 11.22
C GLU A 86 -31.82 3.25 10.04
N ALA A 87 -31.22 2.06 10.15
CA ALA A 87 -30.37 1.52 9.10
C ALA A 87 -31.20 1.32 7.83
N LYS A 88 -30.65 1.68 6.70
CA LYS A 88 -31.29 1.55 5.39
C LYS A 88 -31.52 0.06 5.08
N ASP A 89 -32.73 -0.33 4.65
CA ASP A 89 -33.14 -1.72 4.32
C ASP A 89 -32.60 -2.21 2.95
N SER A 90 -31.74 -1.43 2.32
CA SER A 90 -31.09 -1.79 1.05
C SER A 90 -29.64 -1.34 1.08
N CYS A 91 -28.77 -2.00 0.32
CA CYS A 91 -27.35 -1.63 0.24
C CYS A 91 -26.91 -1.41 -1.20
N GLU A 92 -26.11 -0.38 -1.39
CA GLU A 92 -25.38 -0.07 -2.63
C GLU A 92 -23.93 0.24 -2.30
N LEU A 93 -22.99 0.15 -3.24
CA LEU A 93 -21.56 0.40 -3.04
C LEU A 93 -21.29 1.72 -2.27
N LYS A 94 -22.02 2.78 -2.58
CA LYS A 94 -21.86 4.10 -1.93
C LYS A 94 -22.28 4.13 -0.45
N ASP A 95 -23.04 3.14 0.00
CA ASP A 95 -23.49 3.02 1.40
C ASP A 95 -22.40 2.39 2.28
N LEU A 96 -21.43 1.67 1.67
CA LEU A 96 -20.31 1.09 2.39
C LEU A 96 -19.34 2.16 2.86
N ILE A 97 -18.94 2.06 4.13
CA ILE A 97 -17.94 2.95 4.74
C ILE A 97 -16.57 2.29 4.60
N ILE A 98 -15.70 2.88 3.80
CA ILE A 98 -14.36 2.37 3.57
C ILE A 98 -13.37 3.19 4.40
N SER A 99 -12.49 2.50 5.12
CA SER A 99 -11.43 3.07 5.95
C SER A 99 -10.09 2.49 5.55
N ALA A 100 -9.05 3.32 5.57
CA ALA A 100 -7.67 2.91 5.32
C ALA A 100 -6.84 3.03 6.60
N SER A 101 -5.80 2.21 6.73
CA SER A 101 -4.76 2.38 7.74
C SER A 101 -3.44 1.74 7.28
N THR A 102 -2.35 2.07 7.98
CA THR A 102 -1.04 1.47 7.80
C THR A 102 -0.55 0.93 9.14
N ASN A 103 0.31 -0.09 9.13
CA ASN A 103 0.86 -0.66 10.37
C ASN A 103 1.76 0.32 11.15
N GLN A 104 2.26 1.37 10.50
CA GLN A 104 3.08 2.40 11.13
C GLN A 104 2.86 3.76 10.44
N PRO A 105 3.00 4.90 11.16
CA PRO A 105 2.92 6.23 10.55
C PRO A 105 4.21 6.64 9.83
N THR A 106 5.34 5.94 10.09
CA THR A 106 6.64 6.22 9.48
C THR A 106 7.43 4.94 9.28
N PHE A 107 7.98 4.78 8.08
CA PHE A 107 8.73 3.60 7.66
C PHE A 107 10.18 3.97 7.38
N ALA A 108 11.11 3.31 8.09
CA ALA A 108 12.54 3.43 7.86
C ALA A 108 12.96 2.82 6.51
N GLY A 109 14.18 3.11 6.08
CA GLY A 109 14.75 2.57 4.86
C GLY A 109 14.66 1.04 4.80
N GLY A 110 14.11 0.50 3.71
CA GLY A 110 13.93 -0.95 3.51
C GLY A 110 12.67 -1.56 4.13
N ALA A 111 12.00 -0.90 5.08
CA ALA A 111 10.73 -1.39 5.61
C ALA A 111 9.62 -1.29 4.56
N GLN A 112 8.86 -2.36 4.38
CA GLN A 112 7.72 -2.41 3.48
C GLN A 112 6.44 -2.06 4.25
N PRO A 113 5.67 -1.03 3.85
CA PRO A 113 4.39 -0.72 4.45
C PRO A 113 3.37 -1.84 4.25
N GLU A 114 2.71 -2.23 5.33
CA GLU A 114 1.49 -2.99 5.29
C GLU A 114 0.30 -2.03 5.29
N LEU A 115 -0.58 -2.22 4.34
CA LEU A 115 -1.73 -1.38 4.04
C LEU A 115 -2.99 -2.16 4.35
N PHE A 116 -3.91 -1.54 5.08
CA PHE A 116 -5.15 -2.19 5.49
C PHE A 116 -6.36 -1.40 4.98
N MET A 117 -7.38 -2.14 4.58
CA MET A 117 -8.70 -1.64 4.26
C MET A 117 -9.71 -2.30 5.19
N THR A 118 -10.55 -1.50 5.81
CA THR A 118 -11.75 -1.97 6.51
C THR A 118 -12.96 -1.44 5.76
N VAL A 119 -13.89 -2.33 5.45
CA VAL A 119 -15.17 -2.00 4.81
C VAL A 119 -16.29 -2.36 5.77
N HIS A 120 -16.99 -1.36 6.26
CA HIS A 120 -18.15 -1.49 7.14
C HIS A 120 -19.43 -1.32 6.33
N ASN A 121 -20.39 -2.22 6.51
CA ASN A 121 -21.73 -2.10 5.96
C ASN A 121 -22.68 -1.58 7.04
N PRO A 122 -23.02 -0.28 7.08
CA PRO A 122 -23.91 0.28 8.10
C PRO A 122 -25.40 0.03 7.85
N THR A 123 -25.76 -0.65 6.76
CA THR A 123 -27.15 -0.90 6.38
C THR A 123 -27.72 -2.15 7.05
N ALA A 124 -29.02 -2.34 7.00
CA ALA A 124 -29.71 -3.53 7.52
C ALA A 124 -29.79 -4.68 6.48
N ALA A 125 -29.23 -4.47 5.28
CA ALA A 125 -29.21 -5.46 4.20
C ALA A 125 -27.77 -5.82 3.81
N ASP A 126 -27.55 -7.07 3.42
CA ASP A 126 -26.28 -7.49 2.83
C ASP A 126 -26.02 -6.73 1.53
N CYS A 127 -24.76 -6.37 1.30
CA CYS A 127 -24.31 -5.65 0.12
C CYS A 127 -23.55 -6.59 -0.81
N GLU A 128 -24.14 -6.97 -1.91
CA GLU A 128 -23.50 -7.78 -2.94
C GLU A 128 -22.85 -6.85 -3.97
N ILE A 129 -21.53 -6.90 -4.11
CA ILE A 129 -20.74 -6.05 -5.00
C ILE A 129 -19.98 -6.93 -5.99
N ASP A 130 -20.08 -6.57 -7.26
CA ASP A 130 -19.30 -7.17 -8.35
C ASP A 130 -17.93 -6.50 -8.42
N LEU A 131 -16.90 -7.13 -7.82
CA LEU A 131 -15.54 -6.61 -7.76
C LEU A 131 -14.78 -6.72 -9.10
N GLU A 132 -15.29 -7.45 -10.09
CA GLU A 132 -14.74 -7.41 -11.45
C GLU A 132 -15.06 -6.06 -12.11
N LYS A 133 -16.21 -5.48 -11.77
CA LYS A 133 -16.65 -4.17 -12.24
C LYS A 133 -16.16 -3.05 -11.32
N ASP A 134 -16.38 -3.20 -10.04
CA ASP A 134 -16.04 -2.23 -8.99
C ASP A 134 -14.78 -2.69 -8.25
N VAL A 135 -13.63 -2.64 -8.93
CA VAL A 135 -12.35 -3.20 -8.47
C VAL A 135 -11.97 -2.68 -7.09
N LEU A 136 -11.69 -3.62 -6.17
CA LEU A 136 -11.09 -3.35 -4.87
C LEU A 136 -9.59 -3.14 -5.04
N ARG A 137 -9.08 -2.00 -4.55
CA ARG A 137 -7.67 -1.64 -4.73
C ARG A 137 -7.14 -0.71 -3.65
N PHE A 138 -5.81 -0.74 -3.51
CA PHE A 138 -5.03 0.16 -2.67
C PHE A 138 -4.27 1.13 -3.57
N GLU A 139 -4.29 2.42 -3.24
CA GLU A 139 -3.62 3.45 -4.03
C GLU A 139 -2.77 4.35 -3.15
N ILE A 140 -1.51 4.56 -3.52
CA ILE A 140 -0.59 5.46 -2.82
C ILE A 140 -0.31 6.67 -3.69
N TYR A 141 -0.35 7.84 -3.06
CA TYR A 141 -0.16 9.13 -3.67
C TYR A 141 0.96 9.90 -2.99
N ASN A 142 1.70 10.69 -3.74
CA ASN A 142 2.64 11.65 -3.19
C ASN A 142 1.88 12.84 -2.59
N LEU A 143 2.15 13.18 -1.31
CA LEU A 143 1.40 14.21 -0.60
C LEU A 143 1.59 15.61 -1.19
N ALA A 144 2.79 15.93 -1.71
CA ALA A 144 3.09 17.25 -2.24
C ALA A 144 2.51 17.50 -3.63
N THR A 145 2.42 16.45 -4.47
CA THR A 145 2.02 16.59 -5.88
C THR A 145 0.63 16.04 -6.16
N ASN A 146 0.05 15.30 -5.22
CA ASN A 146 -1.20 14.55 -5.40
C ASN A 146 -1.17 13.55 -6.58
N ALA A 147 0.03 13.16 -7.02
CA ALA A 147 0.19 12.18 -8.08
C ALA A 147 0.10 10.76 -7.51
N ARG A 148 -0.71 9.89 -8.11
CA ARG A 148 -0.71 8.47 -7.80
C ARG A 148 0.64 7.88 -8.23
N ILE A 149 1.30 7.20 -7.31
CA ILE A 149 2.61 6.59 -7.54
C ILE A 149 2.55 5.07 -7.56
N TRP A 150 1.50 4.48 -6.99
CA TRP A 150 1.36 3.04 -6.93
C TRP A 150 -0.11 2.62 -6.74
N SER A 151 -0.45 1.47 -7.31
CA SER A 151 -1.61 0.67 -6.93
C SER A 151 -1.22 -0.81 -6.97
N ASP A 152 -1.83 -1.60 -6.07
CA ASP A 152 -1.65 -3.05 -6.02
C ASP A 152 -2.08 -3.72 -7.33
N VAL A 153 -3.16 -3.25 -7.93
CA VAL A 153 -3.75 -3.81 -9.16
C VAL A 153 -3.05 -3.40 -10.46
N ASP A 154 -2.04 -2.51 -10.41
CA ASP A 154 -1.30 -2.15 -11.62
C ASP A 154 -0.49 -3.34 -12.18
N CYS A 155 0.00 -4.22 -11.28
CA CYS A 155 0.91 -5.31 -11.62
C CYS A 155 0.55 -6.66 -10.99
N ASN A 156 -0.52 -6.74 -10.21
CA ASN A 156 -0.99 -7.97 -9.59
C ASN A 156 -2.52 -8.05 -9.72
N PRO A 157 -3.12 -9.23 -9.58
CA PRO A 157 -4.55 -9.35 -9.35
C PRO A 157 -4.96 -8.56 -8.09
N ALA A 158 -6.21 -8.09 -8.07
CA ALA A 158 -6.79 -7.53 -6.86
C ALA A 158 -6.73 -8.56 -5.70
N VAL A 159 -6.71 -8.09 -4.46
CA VAL A 159 -6.67 -8.97 -3.27
C VAL A 159 -7.96 -9.78 -3.12
N GLU A 160 -9.04 -9.33 -3.73
CA GLU A 160 -10.30 -10.05 -3.90
C GLU A 160 -10.95 -9.63 -5.21
N ASP A 161 -11.59 -10.58 -5.91
CA ASP A 161 -12.29 -10.40 -7.17
C ASP A 161 -13.63 -11.16 -7.18
N GLY A 162 -14.36 -11.11 -8.30
CA GLY A 162 -15.68 -11.72 -8.43
C GLY A 162 -16.76 -11.01 -7.62
N THR A 163 -17.86 -11.71 -7.36
CA THR A 163 -18.95 -11.19 -6.53
C THR A 163 -18.65 -11.38 -5.05
N SER A 164 -18.63 -10.30 -4.29
CA SER A 164 -18.34 -10.31 -2.85
C SER A 164 -19.52 -9.76 -2.04
N VAL A 165 -19.83 -10.43 -0.93
CA VAL A 165 -20.90 -10.02 0.00
C VAL A 165 -20.29 -9.30 1.19
N PHE A 166 -20.82 -8.11 1.51
CA PHE A 166 -20.52 -7.34 2.70
C PHE A 166 -21.76 -7.42 3.61
N PRO A 167 -21.74 -8.27 4.66
CA PRO A 167 -22.92 -8.53 5.48
C PRO A 167 -23.40 -7.29 6.23
N ALA A 168 -24.71 -7.24 6.49
CA ALA A 168 -25.35 -6.15 7.21
C ALA A 168 -24.74 -5.94 8.60
N GLY A 169 -24.32 -4.72 8.92
CA GLY A 169 -23.76 -4.34 10.21
C GLY A 169 -22.37 -4.89 10.52
N GLU A 170 -21.69 -5.53 9.57
CA GLU A 170 -20.39 -6.17 9.78
C GLU A 170 -19.25 -5.45 9.06
N ASP A 171 -18.02 -5.75 9.51
CA ASP A 171 -16.77 -5.29 8.91
C ASP A 171 -16.12 -6.42 8.12
N ARG A 172 -15.54 -6.06 6.96
CA ARG A 172 -14.60 -6.91 6.22
C ARG A 172 -13.24 -6.25 6.14
N TYR A 173 -12.20 -7.07 6.15
CA TYR A 173 -10.81 -6.62 6.23
C TYR A 173 -10.00 -7.15 5.06
N PHE A 174 -9.22 -6.25 4.45
CA PHE A 174 -8.31 -6.56 3.35
C PHE A 174 -6.94 -5.96 3.62
N GLN A 175 -5.91 -6.58 3.06
CA GLN A 175 -4.52 -6.18 3.27
C GLN A 175 -3.72 -6.28 1.98
N ALA A 176 -2.80 -5.34 1.78
CA ALA A 176 -1.78 -5.37 0.76
C ALA A 176 -0.42 -4.96 1.34
N THR A 177 0.68 -5.42 0.73
CA THR A 177 2.04 -4.99 1.10
C THR A 177 2.64 -4.21 -0.06
N TRP A 178 3.21 -3.04 0.25
CA TRP A 178 3.85 -2.20 -0.75
C TRP A 178 5.37 -2.35 -0.74
N SER A 179 5.95 -2.70 -1.89
CA SER A 179 7.38 -2.88 -2.08
C SER A 179 8.20 -1.57 -2.13
N ARG A 180 7.59 -0.41 -1.91
CA ARG A 180 8.19 0.94 -2.04
C ARG A 180 8.72 1.22 -3.45
N THR A 181 8.11 0.63 -4.46
CA THR A 181 8.37 0.95 -5.86
C THR A 181 7.16 1.63 -6.47
N ASN A 182 7.37 2.46 -7.50
CA ASN A 182 6.25 2.98 -8.27
C ASN A 182 5.61 1.89 -9.12
N SER A 183 4.40 2.12 -9.57
CA SER A 183 3.72 1.27 -10.55
C SER A 183 2.88 2.09 -11.52
N ALA A 184 2.61 1.51 -12.67
CA ALA A 184 1.60 1.95 -13.62
C ALA A 184 1.07 0.71 -14.35
N PRO A 185 -0.17 0.72 -14.84
CA PRO A 185 -0.75 -0.40 -15.53
C PRO A 185 0.13 -0.89 -16.67
N GLY A 186 0.50 -2.19 -16.66
CA GLY A 186 1.33 -2.83 -17.67
C GLY A 186 2.82 -2.47 -17.65
N GLN A 187 3.28 -1.69 -16.66
CA GLN A 187 4.70 -1.34 -16.46
C GLN A 187 5.22 -1.98 -15.18
N CYS A 188 5.39 -3.29 -15.20
CA CYS A 188 5.67 -4.09 -14.00
C CYS A 188 7.14 -4.46 -13.83
N ASP A 189 7.94 -4.33 -14.88
CA ASP A 189 9.38 -4.60 -14.86
C ASP A 189 10.19 -3.35 -14.50
N ASN A 190 11.32 -3.54 -13.82
CA ASN A 190 12.29 -2.49 -13.47
C ASN A 190 11.66 -1.26 -12.78
N ARG A 191 10.69 -1.47 -11.91
CA ARG A 191 10.01 -0.38 -11.20
C ARG A 191 10.99 0.39 -10.31
N ALA A 192 11.02 1.72 -10.48
CA ALA A 192 11.91 2.57 -9.71
C ALA A 192 11.50 2.61 -8.22
N PRO A 193 12.47 2.60 -7.30
CA PRO A 193 12.19 2.80 -5.88
C PRO A 193 11.65 4.21 -5.62
N VAL A 194 10.72 4.29 -4.69
CA VAL A 194 10.12 5.55 -4.25
C VAL A 194 11.01 6.20 -3.19
N LYS A 195 11.22 7.51 -3.29
CA LYS A 195 12.10 8.29 -2.41
C LYS A 195 11.50 8.45 -1.02
N ALA A 196 12.33 8.83 -0.05
CA ALA A 196 11.87 9.32 1.24
C ALA A 196 10.96 10.56 1.05
N GLY A 197 9.95 10.70 1.90
CA GLY A 197 8.95 11.77 1.79
C GLY A 197 7.62 11.42 2.42
N ALA A 198 6.65 12.32 2.26
CA ALA A 198 5.29 12.16 2.76
C ALA A 198 4.35 11.65 1.65
N TYR A 199 3.51 10.70 2.02
CA TYR A 199 2.59 10.00 1.14
C TYR A 199 1.23 9.85 1.82
N PHE A 200 0.22 9.51 1.05
CA PHE A 200 -1.06 9.11 1.61
C PHE A 200 -1.62 7.88 0.87
N LEU A 201 -2.37 7.09 1.62
CA LEU A 201 -3.09 5.91 1.18
C LEU A 201 -4.57 6.25 0.97
N HIS A 202 -5.13 5.83 -0.13
CA HIS A 202 -6.55 5.54 -0.30
C HIS A 202 -6.75 4.05 -0.52
N THR A 203 -7.82 3.52 0.07
CA THR A 203 -8.38 2.22 -0.28
C THR A 203 -9.71 2.45 -0.97
N VAL A 204 -9.97 1.74 -2.05
CA VAL A 204 -11.05 2.10 -2.99
C VAL A 204 -11.78 0.84 -3.43
N ILE A 205 -13.10 0.89 -3.50
CA ILE A 205 -13.92 -0.10 -4.22
C ILE A 205 -14.70 0.66 -5.30
N GLY A 206 -14.45 0.36 -6.57
CA GLY A 206 -15.07 1.06 -7.68
C GLY A 206 -14.85 2.57 -7.64
N GLY A 207 -15.91 3.32 -7.44
CA GLY A 207 -15.91 4.78 -7.27
C GLY A 207 -16.02 5.27 -5.83
N ASN A 208 -15.92 4.39 -4.82
CA ASN A 208 -16.07 4.72 -3.38
C ASN A 208 -14.70 4.66 -2.67
N PRO A 209 -13.99 5.79 -2.48
CA PRO A 209 -12.70 5.83 -1.79
C PRO A 209 -12.84 6.03 -0.28
N SER A 210 -11.87 5.54 0.48
CA SER A 210 -11.67 5.90 1.89
C SER A 210 -11.22 7.37 2.03
N PRO A 211 -11.32 7.98 3.22
CA PRO A 211 -10.51 9.13 3.58
C PRO A 211 -9.01 8.84 3.39
N ALA A 212 -8.24 9.90 3.07
CA ALA A 212 -6.78 9.78 2.93
C ALA A 212 -6.09 9.54 4.28
N VAL A 213 -5.15 8.59 4.32
CA VAL A 213 -4.32 8.32 5.50
C VAL A 213 -2.87 8.61 5.18
N THR A 214 -2.29 9.61 5.84
CA THR A 214 -0.92 10.04 5.61
C THR A 214 0.09 9.18 6.36
N PHE A 215 1.25 8.95 5.73
CA PHE A 215 2.39 8.28 6.32
C PHE A 215 3.70 8.80 5.69
N ASN A 216 4.84 8.46 6.31
CA ASN A 216 6.16 8.93 5.87
C ASN A 216 7.08 7.76 5.53
N LEU A 217 7.93 7.95 4.52
CA LEU A 217 9.11 7.14 4.26
C LEU A 217 10.37 7.93 4.63
N THR A 218 11.28 7.30 5.37
CA THR A 218 12.58 7.88 5.74
C THR A 218 13.74 7.04 5.25
#